data_bca0e3c3e8c77fd7157a1b4f298fb7f0
#
_entry.id   bca0e3c3e8c77fd7157a1b4f298fb7f0
#
_cell.length_a   1.000
_cell.length_b   1.000
_cell.length_c   1.000
_cell.angle_alpha   90.00
_cell.angle_beta   90.00
_cell.angle_gamma   90.00
#
_symmetry.space_group_name_H-M   'P 1'
#
loop_
_entity.id
_entity.type
_entity.pdbx_description
1 polymer ?
#
loop_
_entity_poly.entity_id
_entity_poly.type
_entity_poly.pdbx_seq_one_letter_code
_entity_poly.pdbx_strand_id
1 'polypeptide(L)'
;MPSTASHYAHQNPWRQTQLEGVKLASFRRRLGAFVVDGLLAGALILLLSRLLTGKAFLTGNEQLSLSFDFGGLQGVIGVVAYFGLATYLGKGATPGKRLFRIRVVSLFHEHISLWHSIERALGYSASALEAGFGFLQYFTHPNRQTVHDRIAETLVIDTRAPKTSP
;
A
#
# COMPACT_ATOMS: atom_id res chain seq x y z
N MET A 1 -32.02 -4.20 -2.47
CA MET A 1 -30.75 -4.32 -1.71
C MET A 1 -29.70 -3.61 -2.51
N PRO A 2 -29.01 -2.61 -1.99
CA PRO A 2 -28.00 -1.91 -2.77
C PRO A 2 -26.86 -2.89 -3.07
N SER A 3 -26.60 -3.07 -4.35
CA SER A 3 -25.42 -3.73 -4.88
C SER A 3 -24.20 -3.16 -4.14
N THR A 4 -23.41 -4.01 -3.51
CA THR A 4 -22.15 -3.63 -2.89
C THR A 4 -21.25 -3.07 -3.99
N ALA A 5 -21.23 -1.76 -4.14
CA ALA A 5 -20.54 -1.08 -5.21
C ALA A 5 -19.05 -1.47 -5.22
N SER A 6 -18.67 -2.35 -6.12
CA SER A 6 -17.27 -2.66 -6.39
C SER A 6 -16.60 -1.58 -7.27
N HIS A 7 -17.31 -0.52 -7.58
CA HIS A 7 -16.89 0.58 -8.43
C HIS A 7 -16.75 1.87 -7.62
N TYR A 8 -15.94 2.79 -8.10
CA TYR A 8 -15.76 4.10 -7.47
C TYR A 8 -17.06 4.89 -7.54
N ALA A 9 -17.57 5.31 -6.37
CA ALA A 9 -18.63 6.29 -6.24
C ALA A 9 -17.99 7.66 -5.98
N HIS A 10 -18.29 8.60 -6.85
CA HIS A 10 -17.60 9.88 -6.93
C HIS A 10 -17.85 10.78 -5.72
N GLN A 11 -16.81 11.46 -5.26
CA GLN A 11 -16.87 12.48 -4.20
C GLN A 11 -16.23 13.82 -4.60
N ASN A 12 -15.61 13.91 -5.80
CA ASN A 12 -14.90 15.10 -6.24
C ASN A 12 -15.07 15.36 -7.73
N PRO A 13 -15.55 16.55 -8.14
CA PRO A 13 -15.87 16.88 -9.53
C PRO A 13 -14.67 16.79 -10.49
N TRP A 14 -13.46 17.02 -10.02
CA TRP A 14 -12.26 17.08 -10.85
C TRP A 14 -11.87 15.78 -11.54
N ARG A 15 -12.16 14.65 -10.91
CA ARG A 15 -11.78 13.32 -11.43
C ARG A 15 -12.99 12.46 -11.78
N GLN A 16 -14.18 13.03 -11.74
CA GLN A 16 -15.44 12.31 -11.95
C GLN A 16 -15.41 11.48 -13.23
N THR A 17 -15.17 12.14 -14.35
CA THR A 17 -15.19 11.49 -15.67
C THR A 17 -14.08 10.45 -15.86
N GLN A 18 -12.99 10.58 -15.14
CA GLN A 18 -11.84 9.66 -15.25
C GLN A 18 -11.93 8.45 -14.33
N LEU A 19 -12.50 8.61 -13.15
CA LEU A 19 -12.53 7.57 -12.12
C LEU A 19 -13.91 6.95 -11.91
N GLU A 20 -14.98 7.58 -12.40
CA GLU A 20 -16.32 7.02 -12.33
C GLU A 20 -16.40 5.71 -13.11
N GLY A 21 -17.03 4.71 -12.52
CA GLY A 21 -17.15 3.37 -13.10
C GLY A 21 -15.87 2.53 -13.07
N VAL A 22 -14.76 3.03 -12.51
CA VAL A 22 -13.54 2.23 -12.37
C VAL A 22 -13.71 1.18 -11.27
N LYS A 23 -13.33 -0.05 -11.57
CA LYS A 23 -13.43 -1.16 -10.62
C LYS A 23 -12.41 -1.03 -9.51
N LEU A 24 -12.88 -1.09 -8.27
CA LEU A 24 -12.04 -1.01 -7.07
C LEU A 24 -11.38 -2.37 -6.78
N ALA A 25 -10.15 -2.32 -6.28
CA ALA A 25 -9.41 -3.52 -5.87
C ALA A 25 -10.09 -4.19 -4.68
N SER A 26 -10.24 -5.52 -4.74
CA SER A 26 -10.78 -6.31 -3.63
C SER A 26 -9.80 -6.36 -2.45
N PHE A 27 -10.34 -6.57 -1.24
CA PHE A 27 -9.53 -6.67 -0.01
C PHE A 27 -8.47 -7.77 -0.12
N ARG A 28 -8.83 -8.96 -0.60
CA ARG A 28 -7.90 -10.09 -0.74
C ARG A 28 -6.68 -9.75 -1.60
N ARG A 29 -6.85 -8.98 -2.65
CA ARG A 29 -5.74 -8.54 -3.52
C ARG A 29 -4.87 -7.50 -2.88
N ARG A 30 -5.49 -6.55 -2.16
CA ARG A 30 -4.74 -5.56 -1.39
C ARG A 30 -3.91 -6.23 -0.31
N LEU A 31 -4.50 -7.19 0.41
CA LEU A 31 -3.81 -7.97 1.43
C LEU A 31 -2.68 -8.83 0.82
N GLY A 32 -2.96 -9.56 -0.27
CA GLY A 32 -1.93 -10.35 -0.96
C GLY A 32 -0.78 -9.49 -1.47
N ALA A 33 -1.08 -8.33 -2.06
CA ALA A 33 -0.05 -7.38 -2.49
C ALA A 33 0.78 -6.86 -1.31
N PHE A 34 0.13 -6.54 -0.19
CA PHE A 34 0.80 -6.08 1.02
C PHE A 34 1.73 -7.14 1.61
N VAL A 35 1.29 -8.40 1.66
CA VAL A 35 2.11 -9.53 2.14
C VAL A 35 3.35 -9.71 1.25
N VAL A 36 3.18 -9.72 -0.07
CA VAL A 36 4.32 -9.85 -1.01
C VAL A 36 5.28 -8.67 -0.86
N ASP A 37 4.77 -7.46 -0.80
CA ASP A 37 5.60 -6.26 -0.62
C ASP A 37 6.31 -6.28 0.75
N GLY A 38 5.65 -6.77 1.80
CA GLY A 38 6.24 -6.93 3.13
C GLY A 38 7.40 -7.93 3.13
N LEU A 39 7.24 -9.07 2.45
CA LEU A 39 8.31 -10.06 2.30
C LEU A 39 9.51 -9.49 1.50
N LEU A 40 9.24 -8.75 0.44
CA LEU A 40 10.28 -8.10 -0.35
C LEU A 40 11.00 -7.00 0.44
N ALA A 41 10.27 -6.18 1.18
CA ALA A 41 10.84 -5.15 2.06
C ALA A 41 11.73 -5.80 3.14
N GLY A 42 11.22 -6.84 3.79
CA GLY A 42 11.97 -7.59 4.79
C GLY A 42 13.26 -8.20 4.23
N ALA A 43 13.16 -8.86 3.08
CA ALA A 43 14.32 -9.42 2.41
C ALA A 43 15.36 -8.35 2.03
N LEU A 44 14.91 -7.20 1.53
CA LEU A 44 15.78 -6.08 1.19
C LEU A 44 16.48 -5.51 2.43
N ILE A 45 15.74 -5.31 3.52
CA ILE A 45 16.31 -4.80 4.79
C ILE A 45 17.37 -5.77 5.32
N LEU A 46 17.09 -7.08 5.32
CA LEU A 46 18.04 -8.10 5.74
C LEU A 46 19.30 -8.09 4.86
N LEU A 47 19.14 -8.01 3.55
CA LEU A 47 20.26 -7.95 2.62
C LEU A 47 21.13 -6.70 2.86
N LEU A 48 20.52 -5.54 3.00
CA LEU A 48 21.22 -4.29 3.27
C LEU A 48 21.93 -4.32 4.62
N SER A 49 21.27 -4.81 5.66
CA SER A 49 21.87 -4.99 6.98
C SER A 49 23.13 -5.85 6.91
N ARG A 50 23.05 -6.97 6.18
CA ARG A 50 24.20 -7.87 5.97
C ARG A 50 25.36 -7.18 5.24
N LEU A 51 25.05 -6.44 4.18
CA LEU A 51 26.07 -5.72 3.40
C LEU A 51 26.76 -4.64 4.22
N LEU A 52 26.01 -3.93 5.06
CA LEU A 52 26.53 -2.82 5.86
C LEU A 52 27.31 -3.29 7.10
N THR A 53 26.88 -4.39 7.73
CA THR A 53 27.50 -4.89 8.97
C THR A 53 28.59 -5.93 8.74
N GLY A 54 28.68 -6.48 7.53
CA GLY A 54 29.64 -7.56 7.20
C GLY A 54 29.39 -8.88 7.95
N LYS A 55 28.35 -8.96 8.79
CA LYS A 55 28.04 -10.16 9.60
C LYS A 55 27.36 -11.22 8.72
N ALA A 56 27.92 -12.44 8.75
CA ALA A 56 27.29 -13.57 8.09
C ALA A 56 26.00 -13.97 8.83
N PHE A 57 24.92 -14.19 8.09
CA PHE A 57 23.62 -14.62 8.63
C PHE A 57 23.65 -15.99 9.35
N LEU A 58 24.74 -16.72 9.21
CA LEU A 58 24.92 -18.09 9.71
C LEU A 58 26.19 -18.25 10.54
N THR A 59 26.54 -17.34 11.41
CA THR A 59 27.49 -17.64 12.49
C THR A 59 26.69 -18.25 13.63
N GLY A 60 26.89 -19.53 13.83
CA GLY A 60 26.07 -20.50 14.56
C GLY A 60 25.87 -20.29 16.07
N ASN A 61 25.98 -19.12 16.64
CA ASN A 61 25.75 -18.86 18.07
C ASN A 61 24.97 -17.60 18.41
N GLU A 62 24.48 -16.86 17.43
CA GLU A 62 23.53 -15.79 17.73
C GLU A 62 22.13 -16.32 17.43
N GLN A 63 21.29 -16.37 18.47
CA GLN A 63 19.86 -16.62 18.31
C GLN A 63 19.38 -15.71 17.20
N LEU A 64 18.68 -16.28 16.23
CA LEU A 64 17.99 -15.56 15.16
C LEU A 64 16.93 -14.67 15.83
N SER A 65 17.35 -13.61 16.48
CA SER A 65 16.44 -12.57 16.91
C SER A 65 16.08 -11.79 15.66
N LEU A 66 15.07 -12.29 14.95
CA LEU A 66 14.27 -11.48 14.02
C LEU A 66 13.50 -10.44 14.84
N SER A 67 14.21 -9.67 15.64
CA SER A 67 13.65 -8.47 16.22
C SER A 67 13.50 -7.46 15.09
N PHE A 68 12.54 -7.74 14.20
CA PHE A 68 11.89 -6.71 13.43
C PHE A 68 11.18 -5.82 14.43
N ASP A 69 11.94 -4.91 15.03
CA ASP A 69 11.35 -3.84 15.80
C ASP A 69 10.66 -2.86 14.85
N PHE A 70 9.50 -3.30 14.33
CA PHE A 70 8.62 -2.42 13.58
C PHE A 70 8.09 -1.26 14.42
N GLY A 71 8.26 -1.31 15.74
CA GLY A 71 7.88 -0.26 16.67
C GLY A 71 8.94 0.83 16.82
N GLY A 72 10.19 0.57 16.41
CA GLY A 72 11.27 1.54 16.46
C GLY A 72 11.25 2.50 15.26
N LEU A 73 11.82 3.69 15.45
CA LEU A 73 11.95 4.72 14.42
C LEU A 73 12.60 4.17 13.13
N GLN A 74 13.58 3.29 13.26
CA GLN A 74 14.27 2.67 12.12
C GLN A 74 13.34 1.78 11.30
N GLY A 75 12.47 0.99 11.95
CA GLY A 75 11.47 0.18 11.27
C GLY A 75 10.46 1.03 10.50
N VAL A 76 9.96 2.09 11.11
CA VAL A 76 9.07 3.06 10.45
C VAL A 76 9.75 3.68 9.22
N ILE A 77 11.00 4.15 9.37
CA ILE A 77 11.76 4.73 8.25
C ILE A 77 11.93 3.72 7.12
N GLY A 78 12.27 2.46 7.42
CA GLY A 78 12.42 1.40 6.42
C GLY A 78 11.13 1.11 5.66
N VAL A 79 10.01 1.01 6.37
CA VAL A 79 8.68 0.81 5.78
C VAL A 79 8.30 2.00 4.89
N VAL A 80 8.46 3.22 5.40
CA VAL A 80 8.14 4.44 4.65
C VAL A 80 9.02 4.57 3.41
N ALA A 81 10.31 4.31 3.52
CA ALA A 81 11.23 4.35 2.39
C ALA A 81 10.85 3.32 1.33
N TYR A 82 10.64 2.05 1.72
CA TYR A 82 10.27 1.01 0.75
C TYR A 82 8.92 1.31 0.08
N PHE A 83 7.85 1.44 0.86
CA PHE A 83 6.51 1.62 0.29
C PHE A 83 6.35 2.97 -0.42
N GLY A 84 6.94 4.03 0.12
CA GLY A 84 6.93 5.35 -0.50
C GLY A 84 7.64 5.35 -1.85
N LEU A 85 8.90 4.93 -1.88
CA LEU A 85 9.71 4.89 -3.10
C LEU A 85 9.16 3.88 -4.11
N ALA A 86 8.82 2.65 -3.69
CA ALA A 86 8.29 1.63 -4.57
C ALA A 86 6.94 2.06 -5.21
N THR A 87 6.08 2.75 -4.46
CA THR A 87 4.82 3.29 -4.99
C THR A 87 5.08 4.42 -5.98
N TYR A 88 5.97 5.33 -5.65
CA TYR A 88 6.32 6.46 -6.53
C TYR A 88 6.97 5.99 -7.84
N LEU A 89 8.08 5.25 -7.74
CA LEU A 89 8.82 4.73 -8.90
C LEU A 89 7.96 3.78 -9.75
N GLY A 90 7.08 3.02 -9.10
CA GLY A 90 6.14 2.13 -9.76
C GLY A 90 4.90 2.83 -10.34
N LYS A 91 4.83 4.17 -10.29
CA LYS A 91 3.67 4.96 -10.77
C LYS A 91 2.36 4.46 -10.15
N GLY A 92 2.36 4.26 -8.84
CA GLY A 92 1.22 3.76 -8.07
C GLY A 92 1.15 2.23 -7.92
N ALA A 93 2.11 1.47 -8.45
CA ALA A 93 2.10 0.01 -8.37
C ALA A 93 3.44 -0.52 -7.86
N THR A 94 3.50 -0.92 -6.58
CA THR A 94 4.61 -1.68 -6.01
C THR A 94 4.74 -3.05 -6.69
N PRO A 95 5.85 -3.79 -6.53
CA PRO A 95 5.99 -5.13 -7.08
C PRO A 95 4.84 -6.06 -6.70
N GLY A 96 4.43 -6.11 -5.44
CA GLY A 96 3.27 -6.89 -4.99
C GLY A 96 1.97 -6.41 -5.66
N LYS A 97 1.73 -5.11 -5.76
CA LYS A 97 0.54 -4.58 -6.45
C LYS A 97 0.52 -4.93 -7.94
N ARG A 98 1.68 -4.93 -8.62
CA ARG A 98 1.78 -5.38 -10.02
C ARG A 98 1.40 -6.85 -10.16
N LEU A 99 1.88 -7.71 -9.26
CA LEU A 99 1.56 -9.13 -9.26
C LEU A 99 0.04 -9.36 -9.13
N PHE A 100 -0.62 -8.62 -8.25
CA PHE A 100 -2.07 -8.71 -8.05
C PHE A 100 -2.90 -7.86 -9.02
N ARG A 101 -2.25 -7.17 -9.97
CA ARG A 101 -2.88 -6.33 -11.00
C ARG A 101 -3.78 -5.26 -10.37
N ILE A 102 -3.26 -4.58 -9.37
CA ILE A 102 -3.90 -3.44 -8.73
C ILE A 102 -2.95 -2.24 -8.75
N ARG A 103 -3.51 -1.04 -8.73
CA ARG A 103 -2.74 0.21 -8.78
C ARG A 103 -3.37 1.25 -7.87
N VAL A 104 -2.53 2.04 -7.23
CA VAL A 104 -2.93 3.25 -6.52
C VAL A 104 -3.04 4.40 -7.51
N VAL A 105 -4.11 5.16 -7.42
CA VAL A 105 -4.34 6.38 -8.20
C VAL A 105 -4.70 7.53 -7.28
N SER A 106 -4.28 8.75 -7.61
CA SER A 106 -4.68 9.94 -6.87
C SER A 106 -6.10 10.36 -7.27
N LEU A 107 -6.85 10.91 -6.30
CA LEU A 107 -8.17 11.49 -6.52
C LEU A 107 -8.11 12.88 -7.18
N PHE A 108 -6.98 13.55 -7.06
CA PHE A 108 -6.84 14.94 -7.52
C PHE A 108 -5.86 15.09 -8.68
N HIS A 109 -4.84 14.25 -8.77
CA HIS A 109 -3.76 14.39 -9.74
C HIS A 109 -3.76 13.22 -10.72
N GLU A 110 -3.26 13.46 -11.91
CA GLU A 110 -3.11 12.42 -12.93
C GLU A 110 -2.08 11.36 -12.50
N HIS A 111 -1.00 11.80 -11.86
CA HIS A 111 0.06 10.94 -11.37
C HIS A 111 0.17 11.02 -9.85
N ILE A 112 0.54 9.91 -9.24
CA ILE A 112 0.87 9.86 -7.82
C ILE A 112 2.19 10.58 -7.59
N SER A 113 2.20 11.58 -6.69
CA SER A 113 3.42 12.27 -6.28
C SER A 113 4.21 11.45 -5.26
N LEU A 114 5.49 11.80 -5.08
CA LEU A 114 6.29 11.24 -4.01
C LEU A 114 5.67 11.53 -2.64
N TRP A 115 5.12 12.73 -2.46
CA TRP A 115 4.47 13.15 -1.22
C TRP A 115 3.28 12.24 -0.86
N HIS A 116 2.35 12.04 -1.76
CA HIS A 116 1.22 11.10 -1.55
C HIS A 116 1.69 9.66 -1.26
N SER A 117 2.80 9.25 -1.86
CA SER A 117 3.37 7.93 -1.62
C SER A 117 3.95 7.79 -0.22
N ILE A 118 4.58 8.85 0.30
CA ILE A 118 5.11 8.93 1.66
C ILE A 118 3.96 8.99 2.68
N GLU A 119 2.95 9.84 2.46
CA GLU A 119 1.77 9.93 3.34
C GLU A 119 1.07 8.58 3.48
N ARG A 120 0.91 7.86 2.37
CA ARG A 120 0.37 6.48 2.41
C ARG A 120 1.24 5.55 3.23
N ALA A 121 2.55 5.62 3.05
CA ALA A 121 3.47 4.75 3.76
C ALA A 121 3.49 5.04 5.27
N LEU A 122 3.40 6.30 5.67
CA LEU A 122 3.19 6.70 7.06
C LEU A 122 1.85 6.19 7.60
N GLY A 123 0.79 6.24 6.79
CA GLY A 123 -0.52 5.72 7.14
C GLY A 123 -0.53 4.18 7.33
N TYR A 124 0.34 3.41 6.66
CA TYR A 124 0.52 1.98 6.96
C TYR A 124 1.06 1.77 8.37
N SER A 125 2.06 2.55 8.77
CA SER A 125 2.62 2.48 10.12
C SER A 125 1.58 2.86 11.18
N ALA A 126 0.81 3.92 10.95
CA ALA A 126 -0.28 4.31 11.84
C ALA A 126 -1.35 3.22 11.94
N SER A 127 -1.78 2.64 10.81
CA SER A 127 -2.77 1.55 10.79
C SER A 127 -2.27 0.29 11.49
N ALA A 128 -0.97 0.01 11.44
CA ALA A 128 -0.37 -1.11 12.16
C ALA A 128 -0.35 -0.86 13.68
N LEU A 129 -0.06 0.37 14.11
CA LEU A 129 -0.08 0.77 15.53
C LEU A 129 -1.49 0.69 16.13
N GLU A 130 -2.52 0.97 15.35
CA GLU A 130 -3.94 0.83 15.74
C GLU A 130 -4.44 -0.62 15.65
N ALA A 131 -3.58 -1.62 15.78
CA ALA A 131 -3.91 -3.05 15.68
C ALA A 131 -4.71 -3.42 14.40
N GLY A 132 -4.48 -2.70 13.30
CA GLY A 132 -5.12 -2.96 12.02
C GLY A 132 -6.49 -2.31 11.82
N PHE A 133 -7.02 -1.55 12.78
CA PHE A 133 -8.31 -0.86 12.63
C PHE A 133 -8.38 0.03 11.38
N GLY A 134 -7.26 0.66 11.01
CA GLY A 134 -7.19 1.45 9.79
C GLY A 134 -7.52 0.69 8.51
N PHE A 135 -7.29 -0.63 8.47
CA PHE A 135 -7.66 -1.49 7.35
C PHE A 135 -9.15 -1.87 7.34
N LEU A 136 -9.82 -1.90 8.50
CA LEU A 136 -11.23 -2.25 8.58
C LEU A 136 -12.14 -1.21 7.93
N GLN A 137 -11.70 0.03 7.81
CA GLN A 137 -12.46 1.07 7.10
C GLN A 137 -12.74 0.71 5.64
N TYR A 138 -11.95 -0.20 5.04
CA TYR A 138 -12.25 -0.73 3.72
C TYR A 138 -13.68 -1.29 3.59
N PHE A 139 -14.21 -1.88 4.65
CA PHE A 139 -15.53 -2.52 4.62
C PHE A 139 -16.68 -1.55 4.87
N THR A 140 -16.41 -0.44 5.53
CA THR A 140 -17.42 0.57 5.89
C THR A 140 -17.47 1.74 4.93
N HIS A 141 -16.35 2.05 4.27
CA HIS A 141 -16.27 3.19 3.37
C HIS A 141 -16.85 2.86 1.97
N PRO A 142 -17.73 3.71 1.39
CA PRO A 142 -18.36 3.44 0.09
C PRO A 142 -17.35 3.21 -1.04
N ASN A 143 -16.22 3.93 -1.04
CA ASN A 143 -15.14 3.79 -2.02
C ASN A 143 -14.08 2.76 -1.60
N ARG A 144 -14.37 1.90 -0.62
CA ARG A 144 -13.43 0.88 -0.12
C ARG A 144 -12.05 1.44 0.21
N GLN A 145 -12.01 2.67 0.75
CA GLN A 145 -10.79 3.33 1.18
C GLN A 145 -10.47 2.93 2.63
N THR A 146 -9.20 2.66 2.86
CA THR A 146 -8.63 2.52 4.20
C THR A 146 -8.20 3.89 4.73
N VAL A 147 -7.83 3.98 6.02
CA VAL A 147 -7.37 5.26 6.60
C VAL A 147 -6.22 5.86 5.80
N HIS A 148 -5.21 5.07 5.47
CA HIS A 148 -4.07 5.55 4.69
C HIS A 148 -4.41 5.92 3.24
N ASP A 149 -5.47 5.32 2.65
CA ASP A 149 -5.97 5.74 1.34
C ASP A 149 -6.63 7.13 1.42
N ARG A 150 -7.35 7.40 2.52
CA ARG A 150 -8.03 8.67 2.74
C ARG A 150 -7.08 9.81 3.06
N ILE A 151 -6.09 9.56 3.95
CA ILE A 151 -5.07 10.56 4.31
C ILE A 151 -4.32 11.04 3.07
N ALA A 152 -3.92 10.10 2.20
CA ALA A 152 -3.18 10.41 0.97
C ALA A 152 -4.08 10.68 -0.25
N GLU A 153 -5.40 10.84 -0.05
CA GLU A 153 -6.36 11.14 -1.13
C GLU A 153 -6.20 10.24 -2.35
N THR A 154 -6.15 8.93 -2.09
CA THR A 154 -5.90 7.92 -3.12
C THR A 154 -6.96 6.83 -3.15
N LEU A 155 -7.00 6.11 -4.26
CA LEU A 155 -7.80 4.91 -4.47
C LEU A 155 -6.93 3.76 -4.94
N VAL A 156 -7.37 2.53 -4.69
CA VAL A 156 -6.74 1.35 -5.28
C VAL A 156 -7.71 0.70 -6.26
N ILE A 157 -7.33 0.71 -7.52
CA ILE A 157 -8.13 0.19 -8.64
C ILE A 157 -7.65 -1.20 -9.08
N ASP A 158 -8.57 -1.96 -9.68
CA ASP A 158 -8.25 -3.22 -10.37
C ASP A 158 -7.92 -2.94 -11.84
N THR A 159 -6.68 -3.16 -12.25
CA THR A 159 -6.22 -2.84 -13.61
C THR A 159 -6.63 -3.88 -14.66
N ARG A 160 -7.34 -4.95 -14.27
CA ARG A 160 -7.81 -6.00 -15.20
C ARG A 160 -9.19 -5.71 -15.80
N ALA A 161 -9.99 -4.99 -15.05
CA ALA A 161 -11.34 -4.71 -15.50
C ALA A 161 -11.35 -3.45 -16.39
N PRO A 162 -12.01 -3.51 -17.55
CA PRO A 162 -12.26 -2.31 -18.32
C PRO A 162 -13.10 -1.34 -17.49
N LYS A 163 -12.99 -0.06 -17.82
CA LYS A 163 -13.87 0.96 -17.28
C LYS A 163 -15.29 0.66 -17.75
N THR A 164 -16.23 0.45 -16.84
CA THR A 164 -17.64 0.38 -17.21
C THR A 164 -18.10 1.79 -17.57
N SER A 165 -18.57 1.96 -18.78
CA SER A 165 -19.27 3.21 -19.17
C SER A 165 -20.50 3.36 -18.27
N PRO A 166 -20.81 4.57 -17.84
CA PRO A 166 -22.03 4.84 -17.10
C PRO A 166 -23.28 4.53 -17.94
#